data_0ec38ec6d24fcd19b0075f67a835e52b
#
_entry.id   0ec38ec6d24fcd19b0075f67a835e52b
#
_cell.length_a   1.000
_cell.length_b   1.000
_cell.length_c   1.000
_cell.angle_alpha   90.00
_cell.angle_beta   90.00
_cell.angle_gamma   90.00
#
_symmetry.space_group_name_H-M   'P 1'
#
loop_
_entity.id
_entity.type
_entity.pdbx_description
1 polymer ?
#
loop_
_entity_poly.entity_id
_entity_poly.type
_entity_poly.pdbx_seq_one_letter_code
_entity_poly.pdbx_strand_id
1 'polypeptide(L)'
;MKTNIVLHHSKSAIYDKEAWLRSVRSVFDQTMQDFEITIIDDTKSTELADEVKTLNTSSIKVNFLNLGTDRQSVQLGEAFHAVEADFHFYIDNRTQEIVLKKSALELCILAVRNNPKTGMIYADYELLENGVVKEKHLLKHHIGRVRDNQDYGKVFFFTNVALQKCGGVSVDVKFNSLYDLRLKISEEHELLHISNRYAGSMYRLMAESKAHNVFDYLLAGKDSQLEAEQILSAHLKRVGAYLEPGAFYTTRPKADSSATLKASVIIPVNNRPEFICDAIESVQAQTVREVEVIVAVNGGDEDPTISSVKKYMQGGEKYDASLPEVRLLVHDINNLGLCFNSGAKIARGEYYVQLDSDDRLTPDAVEKILSVYKSDPKIGMVIGSYEVWEKDTSGNITRMEQIPVVTHDEWTEENGRNNLLRINGAGAPRSIPIALIKEIGFSMNEEPYARNYGEDYQMVMKISERHRIGRVWDPIYKVIRHSGGTDHSIDQATIDRNDEAKDFMRKESILRRKELNKNGNKNG
;
A
#
# COMPACT_ATOMS: atom_id res chain seq x y z
N MET A 1 7.18 -37.29 8.67
CA MET A 1 6.39 -36.02 8.68
C MET A 1 5.72 -35.92 7.33
N LYS A 2 4.45 -36.19 7.31
CA LYS A 2 3.67 -36.29 6.06
C LYS A 2 3.31 -34.90 5.55
N THR A 3 3.45 -34.68 4.24
CA THR A 3 3.10 -33.43 3.57
C THR A 3 1.97 -33.65 2.57
N ASN A 4 1.00 -32.73 2.53
CA ASN A 4 0.01 -32.63 1.46
C ASN A 4 0.45 -31.52 0.50
N ILE A 5 0.78 -31.86 -0.74
CA ILE A 5 1.10 -30.88 -1.79
C ILE A 5 -0.18 -30.57 -2.56
N VAL A 6 -0.57 -29.31 -2.56
CA VAL A 6 -1.84 -28.84 -3.16
C VAL A 6 -1.54 -27.97 -4.37
N LEU A 7 -2.14 -28.29 -5.52
CA LEU A 7 -2.06 -27.50 -6.74
C LEU A 7 -3.38 -27.52 -7.51
N HIS A 8 -3.51 -26.65 -8.50
CA HIS A 8 -4.73 -26.50 -9.28
C HIS A 8 -4.60 -27.01 -10.72
N HIS A 9 -5.68 -27.54 -11.24
CA HIS A 9 -5.96 -27.65 -12.66
C HIS A 9 -7.15 -26.76 -12.96
N SER A 10 -6.91 -25.54 -13.44
CA SER A 10 -7.90 -24.46 -13.44
C SER A 10 -8.27 -24.00 -14.84
N LYS A 11 -9.58 -23.70 -15.01
CA LYS A 11 -10.11 -23.02 -16.21
C LYS A 11 -9.55 -21.60 -16.40
N SER A 12 -9.09 -20.98 -15.32
CA SER A 12 -8.51 -19.64 -15.34
C SER A 12 -7.05 -19.64 -15.78
N ALA A 13 -6.45 -20.82 -16.04
CA ALA A 13 -5.08 -20.92 -16.50
C ALA A 13 -4.90 -20.23 -17.86
N ILE A 14 -3.90 -19.36 -17.94
CA ILE A 14 -3.50 -18.66 -19.19
C ILE A 14 -2.33 -19.36 -19.88
N TYR A 15 -1.91 -20.51 -19.38
CA TYR A 15 -0.84 -21.35 -19.88
C TYR A 15 -1.40 -22.69 -20.40
N ASP A 16 -0.65 -23.34 -21.29
CA ASP A 16 -1.10 -24.56 -21.94
C ASP A 16 -0.94 -25.81 -21.05
N LYS A 17 -1.46 -26.92 -21.55
CA LYS A 17 -1.39 -28.24 -20.90
C LYS A 17 0.04 -28.69 -20.62
N GLU A 18 0.99 -28.46 -21.53
CA GLU A 18 2.38 -28.86 -21.35
C GLU A 18 3.05 -28.08 -20.20
N ALA A 19 2.73 -26.79 -20.07
CA ALA A 19 3.18 -25.97 -18.95
C ALA A 19 2.62 -26.50 -17.61
N TRP A 20 1.34 -26.87 -17.60
CA TRP A 20 0.74 -27.50 -16.41
C TRP A 20 1.43 -28.82 -16.05
N LEU A 21 1.68 -29.67 -17.03
CA LEU A 21 2.41 -30.94 -16.82
C LEU A 21 3.85 -30.73 -16.31
N ARG A 22 4.54 -29.63 -16.74
CA ARG A 22 5.85 -29.27 -16.18
C ARG A 22 5.74 -28.89 -14.69
N SER A 23 4.69 -28.16 -14.30
CA SER A 23 4.42 -27.84 -12.88
C SER A 23 4.21 -29.14 -12.08
N VAL A 24 3.37 -30.06 -12.54
CA VAL A 24 3.11 -31.34 -11.87
C VAL A 24 4.36 -32.19 -11.79
N ARG A 25 5.15 -32.31 -12.90
CA ARG A 25 6.41 -33.03 -12.91
C ARG A 25 7.39 -32.51 -11.86
N SER A 26 7.46 -31.18 -11.67
CA SER A 26 8.35 -30.60 -10.66
C SER A 26 7.97 -31.00 -9.23
N VAL A 27 6.70 -31.35 -9.00
CA VAL A 27 6.24 -31.91 -7.71
C VAL A 27 6.70 -33.35 -7.53
N PHE A 28 6.58 -34.20 -8.56
CA PHE A 28 7.07 -35.57 -8.48
C PHE A 28 8.59 -35.66 -8.36
N ASP A 29 9.33 -34.69 -8.90
CA ASP A 29 10.78 -34.61 -8.89
C ASP A 29 11.39 -34.14 -7.56
N GLN A 30 10.60 -33.93 -6.50
CA GLN A 30 11.13 -33.52 -5.21
C GLN A 30 12.06 -34.56 -4.59
N THR A 31 13.13 -34.11 -3.91
CA THR A 31 14.10 -35.01 -3.24
C THR A 31 13.48 -35.79 -2.08
N MET A 32 12.54 -35.19 -1.38
CA MET A 32 11.74 -35.88 -0.36
C MET A 32 10.47 -36.43 -0.98
N GLN A 33 10.16 -37.69 -0.72
CA GLN A 33 9.02 -38.40 -1.31
C GLN A 33 7.91 -38.77 -0.30
N ASP A 34 8.00 -38.30 0.96
CA ASP A 34 6.98 -38.54 1.99
C ASP A 34 5.84 -37.50 1.90
N PHE A 35 5.11 -37.54 0.78
CA PHE A 35 3.97 -36.66 0.55
C PHE A 35 2.84 -37.33 -0.23
N GLU A 36 1.67 -36.78 -0.13
CA GLU A 36 0.53 -37.01 -1.02
C GLU A 36 0.26 -35.73 -1.84
N ILE A 37 -0.37 -35.88 -2.99
CA ILE A 37 -0.75 -34.76 -3.85
C ILE A 37 -2.28 -34.61 -3.82
N THR A 38 -2.74 -33.38 -3.68
CA THR A 38 -4.15 -33.01 -3.86
C THR A 38 -4.27 -32.04 -5.04
N ILE A 39 -4.93 -32.47 -6.12
CA ILE A 39 -5.21 -31.65 -7.30
C ILE A 39 -6.64 -31.13 -7.21
N ILE A 40 -6.79 -29.82 -7.13
CA ILE A 40 -8.08 -29.14 -7.22
C ILE A 40 -8.38 -28.96 -8.71
N ASP A 41 -9.40 -29.68 -9.22
CA ASP A 41 -9.79 -29.62 -10.63
C ASP A 41 -11.13 -28.94 -10.81
N ASP A 42 -11.16 -27.77 -11.43
CA ASP A 42 -12.38 -27.06 -11.80
C ASP A 42 -12.75 -27.20 -13.30
N THR A 43 -11.90 -27.88 -14.07
CA THR A 43 -12.11 -28.10 -15.52
C THR A 43 -13.03 -29.28 -15.81
N LYS A 44 -13.14 -30.24 -14.89
CA LYS A 44 -13.85 -31.54 -15.04
C LYS A 44 -13.25 -32.41 -16.16
N SER A 45 -11.93 -32.34 -16.36
CA SER A 45 -11.23 -33.14 -17.36
C SER A 45 -11.28 -34.62 -17.00
N THR A 46 -11.73 -35.46 -17.92
CA THR A 46 -11.71 -36.94 -17.75
C THR A 46 -10.35 -37.56 -18.01
N GLU A 47 -9.47 -36.87 -18.73
CA GLU A 47 -8.13 -37.33 -19.11
C GLU A 47 -7.05 -37.04 -18.07
N LEU A 48 -7.34 -36.09 -17.15
CA LEU A 48 -6.37 -35.57 -16.18
C LEU A 48 -5.75 -36.66 -15.31
N ALA A 49 -6.56 -37.61 -14.83
CA ALA A 49 -6.10 -38.67 -13.96
C ALA A 49 -5.10 -39.62 -14.66
N ASP A 50 -5.32 -39.92 -15.92
CA ASP A 50 -4.42 -40.81 -16.70
C ASP A 50 -3.12 -40.08 -17.03
N GLU A 51 -3.16 -38.79 -17.32
CA GLU A 51 -1.96 -37.98 -17.56
C GLU A 51 -1.07 -37.88 -16.32
N VAL A 52 -1.65 -37.57 -15.16
CA VAL A 52 -0.92 -37.53 -13.89
C VAL A 52 -0.35 -38.88 -13.52
N LYS A 53 -1.11 -39.97 -13.77
CA LYS A 53 -0.66 -41.35 -13.54
C LYS A 53 0.57 -41.70 -14.38
N THR A 54 0.64 -41.21 -15.62
CA THR A 54 1.80 -41.42 -16.50
C THR A 54 3.08 -40.77 -15.97
N LEU A 55 2.95 -39.63 -15.27
CA LEU A 55 4.05 -38.91 -14.63
C LEU A 55 4.46 -39.53 -13.29
N ASN A 56 3.57 -40.27 -12.63
CA ASN A 56 3.77 -40.81 -11.29
C ASN A 56 4.54 -42.12 -11.28
N THR A 57 5.85 -42.06 -11.47
CA THR A 57 6.74 -43.24 -11.44
C THR A 57 7.03 -43.76 -10.03
N SER A 58 6.77 -42.96 -8.99
CA SER A 58 7.08 -43.25 -7.58
C SER A 58 5.88 -43.79 -6.79
N SER A 59 4.74 -44.06 -7.44
CA SER A 59 3.50 -44.54 -6.80
C SER A 59 2.97 -43.61 -5.67
N ILE A 60 3.21 -42.34 -5.78
CA ILE A 60 2.71 -41.32 -4.83
C ILE A 60 1.18 -41.28 -4.95
N LYS A 61 0.51 -41.20 -3.82
CA LYS A 61 -0.97 -41.06 -3.79
C LYS A 61 -1.39 -39.70 -4.28
N VAL A 62 -2.30 -39.66 -5.26
CA VAL A 62 -2.87 -38.45 -5.84
C VAL A 62 -4.38 -38.44 -5.60
N ASN A 63 -4.87 -37.37 -4.97
CA ASN A 63 -6.27 -37.12 -4.70
C ASN A 63 -6.77 -36.03 -5.65
N PHE A 64 -7.92 -36.24 -6.29
CA PHE A 64 -8.57 -35.27 -7.17
C PHE A 64 -9.81 -34.71 -6.48
N LEU A 65 -9.87 -33.37 -6.36
CA LEU A 65 -11.02 -32.66 -5.79
C LEU A 65 -11.73 -31.85 -6.88
N ASN A 66 -12.96 -32.25 -7.18
CA ASN A 66 -13.84 -31.49 -8.05
C ASN A 66 -15.03 -30.95 -7.25
N LEU A 67 -14.93 -29.70 -6.83
CA LEU A 67 -15.86 -29.08 -5.87
C LEU A 67 -16.98 -28.28 -6.56
N GLY A 68 -16.94 -28.14 -7.89
CA GLY A 68 -17.94 -27.38 -8.64
C GLY A 68 -17.98 -25.87 -8.33
N THR A 69 -16.95 -25.35 -7.68
CA THR A 69 -16.82 -23.94 -7.33
C THR A 69 -15.41 -23.44 -7.67
N ASP A 70 -15.30 -22.17 -8.05
CA ASP A 70 -14.04 -21.45 -8.28
C ASP A 70 -13.57 -20.64 -7.04
N ARG A 71 -14.36 -20.68 -5.95
CA ARG A 71 -14.01 -19.99 -4.71
C ARG A 71 -12.78 -20.61 -4.05
N GLN A 72 -11.65 -19.87 -4.07
CA GLN A 72 -10.39 -20.32 -3.51
C GLN A 72 -10.50 -20.74 -2.03
N SER A 73 -11.28 -20.02 -1.23
CA SER A 73 -11.45 -20.33 0.19
C SER A 73 -12.06 -21.72 0.42
N VAL A 74 -13.08 -22.08 -0.35
CA VAL A 74 -13.71 -23.40 -0.28
C VAL A 74 -12.76 -24.47 -0.79
N GLN A 75 -12.10 -24.22 -1.94
CA GLN A 75 -11.15 -25.13 -2.54
C GLN A 75 -9.98 -25.45 -1.61
N LEU A 76 -9.38 -24.43 -0.98
CA LEU A 76 -8.28 -24.62 -0.04
C LEU A 76 -8.73 -25.30 1.26
N GLY A 77 -9.89 -24.92 1.80
CA GLY A 77 -10.45 -25.54 2.99
C GLY A 77 -10.60 -27.04 2.81
N GLU A 78 -11.26 -27.49 1.72
CA GLU A 78 -11.44 -28.90 1.39
C GLU A 78 -10.11 -29.61 1.10
N ALA A 79 -9.18 -28.96 0.37
CA ALA A 79 -7.88 -29.55 0.04
C ALA A 79 -7.01 -29.79 1.28
N PHE A 80 -7.06 -28.88 2.27
CA PHE A 80 -6.31 -29.08 3.52
C PHE A 80 -6.93 -30.15 4.42
N HIS A 81 -8.24 -30.39 4.30
CA HIS A 81 -8.90 -31.49 5.01
C HIS A 81 -8.83 -32.85 4.29
N ALA A 82 -8.55 -32.86 2.98
CA ALA A 82 -8.55 -34.08 2.17
C ALA A 82 -7.45 -35.11 2.59
N VAL A 83 -6.38 -34.63 3.23
CA VAL A 83 -5.24 -35.44 3.65
C VAL A 83 -4.86 -35.08 5.08
N GLU A 84 -4.80 -36.08 5.95
CA GLU A 84 -4.19 -35.92 7.27
C GLU A 84 -2.68 -35.78 7.12
N ALA A 85 -2.16 -34.56 7.35
CA ALA A 85 -0.77 -34.21 7.13
C ALA A 85 -0.23 -33.25 8.21
N ASP A 86 1.08 -33.30 8.45
CA ASP A 86 1.77 -32.36 9.33
C ASP A 86 1.94 -30.99 8.67
N PHE A 87 2.04 -30.99 7.32
CA PHE A 87 2.30 -29.81 6.51
C PHE A 87 1.44 -29.78 5.26
N HIS A 88 1.11 -28.58 4.80
CA HIS A 88 0.45 -28.33 3.52
C HIS A 88 1.33 -27.43 2.66
N PHE A 89 1.77 -27.94 1.50
CA PHE A 89 2.59 -27.21 0.55
C PHE A 89 1.71 -26.76 -0.61
N TYR A 90 1.25 -25.52 -0.57
CA TYR A 90 0.31 -24.97 -1.53
C TYR A 90 1.02 -24.22 -2.65
N ILE A 91 0.70 -24.59 -3.91
CA ILE A 91 1.20 -23.97 -5.14
C ILE A 91 0.02 -23.27 -5.82
N ASP A 92 0.01 -21.94 -5.80
CA ASP A 92 -1.05 -21.15 -6.45
C ASP A 92 -0.79 -21.00 -7.96
N ASN A 93 -0.91 -22.12 -8.68
CA ASN A 93 -0.74 -22.19 -10.12
C ASN A 93 -2.04 -21.98 -10.91
N ARG A 94 -3.04 -21.30 -10.35
CA ARG A 94 -4.34 -21.08 -11.01
C ARG A 94 -4.23 -20.30 -12.31
N THR A 95 -3.36 -19.31 -12.37
CA THR A 95 -3.21 -18.42 -13.53
C THR A 95 -1.87 -18.53 -14.24
N GLN A 96 -0.82 -19.03 -13.57
CA GLN A 96 0.56 -19.02 -14.04
C GLN A 96 1.22 -20.38 -13.89
N GLU A 97 2.13 -20.70 -14.80
CA GLU A 97 3.01 -21.86 -14.66
C GLU A 97 4.00 -21.64 -13.51
N ILE A 98 4.09 -22.62 -12.61
CA ILE A 98 5.02 -22.63 -11.48
C ILE A 98 5.83 -23.93 -11.49
N VAL A 99 7.15 -23.81 -11.51
CA VAL A 99 8.07 -24.94 -11.50
C VAL A 99 8.91 -24.90 -10.24
N LEU A 100 8.77 -25.91 -9.37
CA LEU A 100 9.56 -26.04 -8.15
C LEU A 100 10.98 -26.49 -8.45
N LYS A 101 11.97 -26.05 -7.64
CA LYS A 101 13.28 -26.68 -7.57
C LYS A 101 13.18 -28.01 -6.82
N LYS A 102 14.02 -28.98 -7.15
CA LYS A 102 13.94 -30.36 -6.62
C LYS A 102 14.03 -30.44 -5.09
N SER A 103 14.73 -29.53 -4.44
CA SER A 103 14.91 -29.48 -2.99
C SER A 103 13.94 -28.54 -2.26
N ALA A 104 12.91 -28.03 -2.93
CA ALA A 104 12.00 -27.02 -2.35
C ALA A 104 11.28 -27.55 -1.10
N LEU A 105 10.73 -28.77 -1.16
CA LEU A 105 10.04 -29.40 -0.03
C LEU A 105 10.99 -29.66 1.13
N GLU A 106 12.16 -30.24 0.85
CA GLU A 106 13.19 -30.51 1.87
C GLU A 106 13.64 -29.23 2.58
N LEU A 107 13.87 -28.15 1.82
CA LEU A 107 14.21 -26.84 2.36
C LEU A 107 13.15 -26.36 3.36
N CYS A 108 11.86 -26.41 3.00
CA CYS A 108 10.77 -25.98 3.87
C CYS A 108 10.71 -26.81 5.17
N ILE A 109 10.82 -28.12 5.08
CA ILE A 109 10.80 -29.01 6.26
C ILE A 109 11.96 -28.73 7.21
N LEU A 110 13.18 -28.58 6.67
CA LEU A 110 14.36 -28.24 7.44
C LEU A 110 14.24 -26.84 8.08
N ALA A 111 13.67 -25.87 7.35
CA ALA A 111 13.44 -24.53 7.87
C ALA A 111 12.48 -24.52 9.06
N VAL A 112 11.38 -25.28 9.00
CA VAL A 112 10.45 -25.42 10.16
C VAL A 112 11.13 -26.10 11.35
N ARG A 113 11.94 -27.13 11.11
CA ARG A 113 12.70 -27.80 12.20
C ARG A 113 13.61 -26.82 12.93
N ASN A 114 14.26 -25.92 12.20
CA ASN A 114 15.14 -24.90 12.78
C ASN A 114 14.37 -23.75 13.43
N ASN A 115 13.11 -23.52 13.02
CA ASN A 115 12.26 -22.43 13.50
C ASN A 115 10.89 -22.97 13.93
N PRO A 116 10.75 -23.58 15.11
CA PRO A 116 9.53 -24.29 15.54
C PRO A 116 8.28 -23.41 15.68
N LYS A 117 8.45 -22.09 15.73
CA LYS A 117 7.32 -21.13 15.78
C LYS A 117 6.74 -20.81 14.40
N THR A 118 7.30 -21.36 13.33
CA THR A 118 6.86 -21.11 11.96
C THR A 118 5.44 -21.64 11.75
N GLY A 119 4.54 -20.77 11.30
CA GLY A 119 3.20 -21.14 10.85
C GLY A 119 3.07 -21.19 9.34
N MET A 120 3.81 -20.35 8.64
CA MET A 120 3.82 -20.26 7.19
C MET A 120 5.22 -19.94 6.69
N ILE A 121 5.64 -20.57 5.58
CA ILE A 121 6.84 -20.19 4.82
C ILE A 121 6.40 -19.59 3.49
N TYR A 122 7.11 -18.54 3.06
CA TYR A 122 7.10 -17.97 1.72
C TYR A 122 8.55 -17.72 1.28
N ALA A 123 8.81 -17.62 -0.01
CA ALA A 123 10.17 -17.59 -0.51
C ALA A 123 10.34 -16.67 -1.73
N ASP A 124 11.55 -16.15 -1.90
CA ASP A 124 11.99 -15.53 -3.14
C ASP A 124 11.83 -16.51 -4.32
N TYR A 125 11.66 -15.98 -5.52
CA TYR A 125 11.41 -16.77 -6.71
C TYR A 125 12.11 -16.22 -7.96
N GLU A 126 12.29 -17.08 -8.93
CA GLU A 126 12.74 -16.72 -10.27
C GLU A 126 11.53 -16.31 -11.13
N LEU A 127 11.57 -15.13 -11.73
CA LEU A 127 10.59 -14.67 -12.71
C LEU A 127 11.15 -14.86 -14.12
N LEU A 128 10.51 -15.71 -14.93
CA LEU A 128 10.87 -15.89 -16.34
C LEU A 128 10.03 -14.96 -17.21
N GLU A 129 10.67 -13.95 -17.79
CA GLU A 129 10.07 -12.94 -18.64
C GLU A 129 10.81 -12.86 -19.98
N ASN A 130 10.11 -13.08 -21.10
CA ASN A 130 10.71 -13.04 -22.45
C ASN A 130 12.00 -13.87 -22.59
N GLY A 131 12.05 -15.05 -21.98
CA GLY A 131 13.20 -15.96 -22.00
C GLY A 131 14.35 -15.55 -21.05
N VAL A 132 14.22 -14.46 -20.31
CA VAL A 132 15.19 -13.99 -19.32
C VAL A 132 14.71 -14.33 -17.92
N VAL A 133 15.60 -14.93 -17.12
CA VAL A 133 15.32 -15.21 -15.70
C VAL A 133 15.80 -14.03 -14.84
N LYS A 134 14.90 -13.48 -14.03
CA LYS A 134 15.17 -12.44 -13.05
C LYS A 134 14.86 -12.97 -11.65
N GLU A 135 15.72 -12.70 -10.67
CA GLU A 135 15.40 -12.99 -9.26
C GLU A 135 14.42 -11.95 -8.72
N LYS A 136 13.39 -12.43 -8.05
CA LYS A 136 12.43 -11.61 -7.32
C LYS A 136 12.62 -11.82 -5.82
N HIS A 137 13.09 -10.77 -5.14
CA HIS A 137 13.29 -10.77 -3.69
C HIS A 137 12.07 -10.18 -3.01
N LEU A 138 11.55 -10.92 -2.03
CA LEU A 138 10.38 -10.52 -1.26
C LEU A 138 10.80 -9.82 0.03
N LEU A 139 9.90 -9.03 0.57
CA LEU A 139 10.15 -8.32 1.82
C LEU A 139 9.85 -9.23 3.03
N LYS A 140 10.71 -9.15 4.07
CA LYS A 140 10.53 -9.92 5.30
C LYS A 140 9.27 -9.48 6.04
N HIS A 141 8.44 -10.43 6.47
CA HIS A 141 7.23 -10.15 7.25
C HIS A 141 7.53 -9.52 8.61
N HIS A 142 6.70 -8.58 9.02
CA HIS A 142 6.57 -8.06 10.37
C HIS A 142 5.15 -7.53 10.60
N ILE A 143 4.76 -7.21 11.84
CA ILE A 143 3.38 -6.87 12.22
C ILE A 143 2.77 -5.65 11.49
N GLY A 144 3.58 -4.82 10.84
CA GLY A 144 3.10 -3.71 10.01
C GLY A 144 2.75 -4.11 8.57
N ARG A 145 3.07 -5.32 8.13
CA ARG A 145 2.76 -5.81 6.79
C ARG A 145 1.34 -6.34 6.69
N VAL A 146 0.39 -5.43 6.85
CA VAL A 146 -1.04 -5.73 6.88
C VAL A 146 -1.78 -5.38 5.58
N ARG A 147 -1.06 -4.98 4.52
CA ARG A 147 -1.67 -4.69 3.21
C ARG A 147 -2.14 -5.97 2.52
N ASP A 148 -3.27 -5.89 1.83
CA ASP A 148 -3.82 -6.98 1.03
C ASP A 148 -3.01 -7.25 -0.25
N ASN A 149 -2.45 -6.20 -0.87
CA ASN A 149 -1.68 -6.27 -2.11
C ASN A 149 -0.17 -6.55 -1.91
N GLN A 150 0.25 -6.94 -0.72
CA GLN A 150 1.64 -7.31 -0.46
C GLN A 150 2.01 -8.62 -1.18
N ASP A 151 3.15 -8.61 -1.89
CA ASP A 151 3.67 -9.81 -2.54
C ASP A 151 4.28 -10.78 -1.51
N TYR A 152 3.74 -11.99 -1.46
CA TYR A 152 4.26 -13.14 -0.71
C TYR A 152 4.59 -14.31 -1.65
N GLY A 153 4.62 -14.06 -2.95
CA GLY A 153 4.83 -15.09 -3.98
C GLY A 153 3.58 -15.93 -4.24
N LYS A 154 3.81 -17.12 -4.81
CA LYS A 154 2.74 -18.04 -5.23
C LYS A 154 2.90 -19.46 -4.66
N VAL A 155 3.91 -19.68 -3.82
CA VAL A 155 4.17 -20.96 -3.18
C VAL A 155 4.27 -20.77 -1.68
N PHE A 156 3.44 -21.50 -0.94
CA PHE A 156 3.28 -21.36 0.49
C PHE A 156 3.39 -22.71 1.18
N PHE A 157 4.11 -22.75 2.28
CA PHE A 157 4.20 -23.94 3.12
C PHE A 157 3.61 -23.64 4.49
N PHE A 158 2.53 -24.35 4.84
CA PHE A 158 1.81 -24.16 6.09
C PHE A 158 2.06 -25.33 7.05
N THR A 159 2.23 -25.04 8.33
CA THR A 159 2.21 -26.06 9.37
C THR A 159 0.76 -26.33 9.78
N ASN A 160 0.39 -27.61 9.92
CA ASN A 160 -0.98 -27.97 10.30
C ASN A 160 -1.33 -27.45 11.70
N VAL A 161 -0.36 -27.38 12.61
CA VAL A 161 -0.52 -26.80 13.95
C VAL A 161 -1.00 -25.33 13.87
N ALA A 162 -0.39 -24.52 12.98
CA ALA A 162 -0.79 -23.14 12.82
C ALA A 162 -2.17 -23.02 12.14
N LEU A 163 -2.47 -23.88 11.15
CA LEU A 163 -3.78 -23.92 10.52
C LEU A 163 -4.89 -24.25 11.54
N GLN A 164 -4.70 -25.29 12.35
CA GLN A 164 -5.68 -25.66 13.38
C GLN A 164 -5.87 -24.53 14.40
N LYS A 165 -4.78 -23.92 14.85
CA LYS A 165 -4.83 -22.88 15.88
C LYS A 165 -5.51 -21.61 15.41
N CYS A 166 -5.33 -21.22 14.14
CA CYS A 166 -5.98 -20.04 13.57
C CYS A 166 -7.40 -20.30 13.05
N GLY A 167 -7.92 -21.54 13.19
CA GLY A 167 -9.25 -21.94 12.70
C GLY A 167 -9.32 -22.22 11.20
N GLY A 168 -8.17 -22.43 10.55
CA GLY A 168 -8.08 -22.79 9.13
C GLY A 168 -8.50 -21.67 8.17
N VAL A 169 -8.85 -22.08 6.95
CA VAL A 169 -9.32 -21.19 5.88
C VAL A 169 -10.74 -20.76 6.14
N SER A 170 -11.03 -19.46 6.11
CA SER A 170 -12.39 -18.92 6.28
C SER A 170 -13.18 -19.10 4.99
N VAL A 171 -14.09 -20.07 4.96
CA VAL A 171 -14.88 -20.41 3.76
C VAL A 171 -15.83 -19.28 3.31
N ASP A 172 -16.18 -18.36 4.19
CA ASP A 172 -17.02 -17.20 3.87
C ASP A 172 -16.27 -16.10 3.11
N VAL A 173 -14.95 -16.05 3.18
CA VAL A 173 -14.10 -15.12 2.42
C VAL A 173 -14.16 -15.50 0.94
N LYS A 174 -14.55 -14.54 0.08
CA LYS A 174 -14.78 -14.80 -1.35
C LYS A 174 -13.55 -14.53 -2.22
N PHE A 175 -12.85 -13.44 -1.95
CA PHE A 175 -11.80 -12.89 -2.82
C PHE A 175 -10.41 -12.98 -2.19
N ASN A 176 -10.29 -12.80 -0.88
CA ASN A 176 -9.03 -12.52 -0.18
C ASN A 176 -8.63 -13.64 0.80
N SER A 177 -8.85 -14.90 0.43
CA SER A 177 -8.67 -16.06 1.32
C SER A 177 -7.24 -16.22 1.85
N LEU A 178 -6.20 -16.02 1.03
CA LEU A 178 -4.81 -16.09 1.46
C LEU A 178 -4.41 -14.89 2.31
N TYR A 179 -4.99 -13.72 2.07
CA TYR A 179 -4.80 -12.53 2.90
C TYR A 179 -5.35 -12.75 4.32
N ASP A 180 -6.58 -13.25 4.44
CA ASP A 180 -7.19 -13.60 5.74
C ASP A 180 -6.36 -14.65 6.47
N LEU A 181 -6.02 -15.75 5.78
CA LEU A 181 -5.26 -16.84 6.37
C LEU A 181 -3.87 -16.37 6.86
N ARG A 182 -3.17 -15.59 6.05
CA ARG A 182 -1.86 -15.03 6.39
C ARG A 182 -1.92 -14.17 7.65
N LEU A 183 -2.89 -13.25 7.73
CA LEU A 183 -3.04 -12.40 8.91
C LEU A 183 -3.36 -13.23 10.16
N LYS A 184 -4.29 -14.19 10.07
CA LYS A 184 -4.64 -15.08 11.19
C LYS A 184 -3.44 -15.87 11.70
N ILE A 185 -2.65 -16.47 10.81
CA ILE A 185 -1.43 -17.20 11.20
C ILE A 185 -0.43 -16.27 11.87
N SER A 186 -0.24 -15.04 11.35
CA SER A 186 0.74 -14.08 11.88
C SER A 186 0.46 -13.57 13.29
N GLU A 187 -0.74 -13.83 13.84
CA GLU A 187 -1.12 -13.40 15.18
C GLU A 187 -0.39 -14.19 16.28
N GLU A 188 -0.11 -15.47 16.02
CA GLU A 188 0.50 -16.37 17.01
C GLU A 188 1.73 -17.13 16.50
N HIS A 189 1.96 -17.16 15.19
CA HIS A 189 3.07 -17.86 14.56
C HIS A 189 3.90 -16.94 13.68
N GLU A 190 5.13 -17.36 13.41
CA GLU A 190 6.03 -16.65 12.50
C GLU A 190 5.69 -16.97 11.05
N LEU A 191 5.70 -15.92 10.20
CA LEU A 191 5.75 -16.07 8.75
C LEU A 191 7.22 -16.02 8.34
N LEU A 192 7.79 -17.20 8.07
CA LEU A 192 9.20 -17.35 7.79
C LEU A 192 9.49 -17.07 6.31
N HIS A 193 10.38 -16.13 6.03
CA HIS A 193 10.84 -15.80 4.70
C HIS A 193 12.10 -16.60 4.36
N ILE A 194 12.04 -17.40 3.31
CA ILE A 194 13.23 -18.02 2.69
C ILE A 194 13.75 -17.04 1.64
N SER A 195 14.72 -16.24 2.05
CA SER A 195 15.37 -15.28 1.15
C SER A 195 16.56 -15.90 0.46
N ASN A 196 16.74 -15.59 -0.82
CA ASN A 196 17.93 -15.95 -1.57
C ASN A 196 18.60 -14.67 -2.10
N ARG A 197 19.84 -14.43 -1.68
CA ARG A 197 20.60 -13.24 -2.05
C ARG A 197 21.20 -13.34 -3.45
N TYR A 198 21.28 -14.55 -3.98
CA TYR A 198 21.89 -14.89 -5.27
C TYR A 198 20.90 -15.68 -6.12
N ALA A 199 21.28 -16.04 -7.33
CA ALA A 199 20.49 -16.87 -8.21
C ALA A 199 20.17 -18.26 -7.60
N GLY A 200 19.04 -18.85 -7.99
CA GLY A 200 18.61 -20.17 -7.58
C GLY A 200 17.56 -20.18 -6.47
N SER A 201 16.60 -19.29 -6.55
CA SER A 201 15.44 -19.24 -5.65
C SER A 201 14.60 -20.52 -5.69
N MET A 202 13.69 -20.69 -4.72
CA MET A 202 12.99 -21.96 -4.46
C MET A 202 12.12 -22.46 -5.63
N TYR A 203 11.57 -21.57 -6.44
CA TYR A 203 10.73 -21.91 -7.59
C TYR A 203 10.84 -20.87 -8.70
N ARG A 204 10.36 -21.24 -9.89
CA ARG A 204 10.26 -20.34 -11.05
C ARG A 204 8.81 -20.10 -11.39
N LEU A 205 8.49 -18.84 -11.69
CA LEU A 205 7.20 -18.33 -12.09
C LEU A 205 7.31 -17.74 -13.50
N MET A 206 6.33 -18.03 -14.37
CA MET A 206 6.21 -17.37 -15.67
C MET A 206 5.58 -15.99 -15.51
N ALA A 207 6.19 -14.95 -16.05
CA ALA A 207 5.65 -13.59 -15.94
C ALA A 207 4.32 -13.42 -16.70
N GLU A 208 3.39 -12.70 -16.09
CA GLU A 208 2.21 -12.18 -16.79
C GLU A 208 2.59 -10.92 -17.59
N SER A 209 2.01 -10.73 -18.78
CA SER A 209 2.30 -9.59 -19.67
C SER A 209 1.61 -8.28 -19.25
N LYS A 210 1.31 -8.08 -17.97
CA LYS A 210 0.65 -6.86 -17.47
C LYS A 210 1.63 -5.86 -16.88
N ALA A 211 1.64 -4.64 -17.43
CA ALA A 211 2.28 -3.49 -16.78
C ALA A 211 1.45 -3.07 -15.55
N HIS A 212 2.06 -2.96 -14.38
CA HIS A 212 1.43 -2.39 -13.20
C HIS A 212 1.12 -0.91 -13.41
N ASN A 213 -0.15 -0.53 -13.20
CA ASN A 213 -0.59 0.86 -13.19
C ASN A 213 -0.85 1.28 -11.73
N VAL A 214 -0.40 2.48 -11.35
CA VAL A 214 -0.65 3.07 -10.02
C VAL A 214 -2.15 3.08 -9.66
N PHE A 215 -3.04 3.06 -10.67
CA PHE A 215 -4.49 3.05 -10.48
C PHE A 215 -5.13 1.65 -10.51
N ASP A 216 -4.35 0.56 -10.53
CA ASP A 216 -4.92 -0.81 -10.54
C ASP A 216 -5.82 -1.04 -9.32
N TYR A 217 -5.55 -0.38 -8.19
CA TYR A 217 -6.41 -0.43 -7.00
C TYR A 217 -7.82 0.17 -7.25
N LEU A 218 -7.95 1.17 -8.14
CA LEU A 218 -9.25 1.75 -8.52
C LEU A 218 -10.04 0.82 -9.45
N LEU A 219 -9.35 -0.09 -10.12
CA LEU A 219 -9.94 -1.08 -11.02
C LEU A 219 -10.29 -2.39 -10.30
N ALA A 220 -9.75 -2.61 -9.09
CA ALA A 220 -10.12 -3.74 -8.26
C ALA A 220 -11.62 -3.65 -7.89
N GLY A 221 -12.33 -4.77 -8.00
CA GLY A 221 -13.76 -4.81 -7.71
C GLY A 221 -14.06 -4.29 -6.29
N LYS A 222 -15.05 -3.42 -6.14
CA LYS A 222 -15.42 -2.79 -4.85
C LYS A 222 -15.69 -3.83 -3.76
N ASP A 223 -16.31 -4.95 -4.11
CA ASP A 223 -16.61 -6.04 -3.16
C ASP A 223 -15.34 -6.68 -2.58
N SER A 224 -14.30 -6.86 -3.39
CA SER A 224 -12.99 -7.37 -2.94
C SER A 224 -12.29 -6.39 -1.98
N GLN A 225 -12.37 -5.09 -2.25
CA GLN A 225 -11.81 -4.06 -1.38
C GLN A 225 -12.54 -3.99 -0.04
N LEU A 226 -13.88 -4.04 -0.04
CA LEU A 226 -14.68 -4.06 1.19
C LEU A 226 -14.41 -5.32 2.02
N GLU A 227 -14.25 -6.48 1.39
CA GLU A 227 -13.86 -7.71 2.08
C GLU A 227 -12.47 -7.59 2.71
N ALA A 228 -11.49 -7.05 1.99
CA ALA A 228 -10.15 -6.83 2.53
C ALA A 228 -10.15 -5.86 3.73
N GLU A 229 -11.00 -4.82 3.70
CA GLU A 229 -11.21 -3.91 4.83
C GLU A 229 -11.79 -4.63 6.06
N GLN A 230 -12.78 -5.51 5.85
CA GLN A 230 -13.37 -6.32 6.92
C GLN A 230 -12.35 -7.29 7.53
N ILE A 231 -11.52 -7.94 6.70
CA ILE A 231 -10.45 -8.83 7.13
C ILE A 231 -9.43 -8.08 7.99
N LEU A 232 -8.97 -6.90 7.52
CA LEU A 232 -8.06 -6.09 8.32
C LEU A 232 -8.68 -5.66 9.64
N SER A 233 -9.93 -5.20 9.64
CA SER A 233 -10.65 -4.77 10.85
C SER A 233 -10.75 -5.91 11.86
N ALA A 234 -11.08 -7.12 11.41
CA ALA A 234 -11.12 -8.32 12.25
C ALA A 234 -9.73 -8.64 12.83
N HIS A 235 -8.68 -8.58 12.02
CA HIS A 235 -7.29 -8.76 12.48
C HIS A 235 -6.90 -7.74 13.54
N LEU A 236 -7.16 -6.44 13.28
CA LEU A 236 -6.84 -5.36 14.25
C LEU A 236 -7.56 -5.53 15.58
N LYS A 237 -8.81 -6.02 15.58
CA LYS A 237 -9.55 -6.36 16.80
C LYS A 237 -8.87 -7.48 17.57
N ARG A 238 -8.49 -8.58 16.91
CA ARG A 238 -7.83 -9.72 17.54
C ARG A 238 -6.48 -9.34 18.15
N VAL A 239 -5.69 -8.50 17.45
CA VAL A 239 -4.39 -8.05 17.98
C VAL A 239 -4.47 -6.85 18.93
N GLY A 240 -5.67 -6.29 19.18
CA GLY A 240 -5.88 -5.18 20.11
C GLY A 240 -5.46 -3.80 19.57
N ALA A 241 -5.40 -3.63 18.24
CA ALA A 241 -5.01 -2.38 17.58
C ALA A 241 -6.16 -1.67 16.85
N TYR A 242 -7.37 -2.22 16.88
CA TYR A 242 -8.56 -1.59 16.31
C TYR A 242 -8.96 -0.38 17.14
N LEU A 243 -9.22 0.73 16.49
CA LEU A 243 -9.75 1.93 17.14
C LEU A 243 -11.25 2.04 16.83
N GLU A 244 -12.08 1.90 17.86
CA GLU A 244 -13.53 2.03 17.72
C GLU A 244 -13.92 3.41 17.16
N PRO A 245 -14.97 3.50 16.34
CA PRO A 245 -15.47 4.78 15.84
C PRO A 245 -15.71 5.78 16.99
N GLY A 246 -15.22 7.01 16.83
CA GLY A 246 -15.35 8.06 17.83
C GLY A 246 -14.42 7.96 19.06
N ALA A 247 -13.79 6.83 19.30
CA ALA A 247 -12.91 6.66 20.46
C ALA A 247 -11.62 7.50 20.33
N PHE A 248 -11.14 8.02 21.46
CA PHE A 248 -9.91 8.80 21.61
C PHE A 248 -9.85 10.14 20.87
N TYR A 249 -10.91 10.59 20.21
CA TYR A 249 -10.91 11.86 19.52
C TYR A 249 -10.90 13.04 20.50
N THR A 250 -9.91 13.90 20.35
CA THR A 250 -9.74 15.16 21.09
C THR A 250 -10.00 16.36 20.19
N THR A 251 -10.34 17.50 20.78
CA THR A 251 -10.39 18.78 20.08
C THR A 251 -9.00 19.12 19.55
N ARG A 252 -8.91 19.60 18.30
CA ARG A 252 -7.65 20.07 17.73
C ARG A 252 -7.10 21.26 18.53
N PRO A 253 -5.78 21.44 18.54
CA PRO A 253 -5.18 22.60 19.21
C PRO A 253 -5.69 23.90 18.57
N LYS A 254 -5.84 24.94 19.39
CA LYS A 254 -6.20 26.28 18.91
C LYS A 254 -5.08 26.86 18.06
N ALA A 255 -5.45 27.71 17.12
CA ALA A 255 -4.48 28.47 16.35
C ALA A 255 -3.54 29.25 17.28
N ASP A 256 -2.28 29.37 16.85
CA ASP A 256 -1.29 30.20 17.50
C ASP A 256 -1.77 31.68 17.47
N SER A 257 -1.45 32.46 18.51
CA SER A 257 -1.75 33.88 18.56
C SER A 257 -1.08 34.71 17.43
N SER A 258 -0.07 34.13 16.78
CA SER A 258 0.60 34.68 15.58
C SER A 258 -0.16 34.45 14.27
N ALA A 259 -1.21 33.63 14.28
CA ALA A 259 -2.01 33.37 13.09
C ALA A 259 -2.88 34.59 12.75
N THR A 260 -2.57 35.25 11.65
CA THR A 260 -3.29 36.44 11.13
C THR A 260 -4.05 36.16 9.85
N LEU A 261 -3.85 34.98 9.25
CA LEU A 261 -4.48 34.50 8.02
C LEU A 261 -5.24 33.18 8.27
N LYS A 262 -6.10 32.81 7.32
CA LYS A 262 -6.86 31.54 7.40
C LYS A 262 -6.02 30.34 6.99
N ALA A 263 -5.21 30.48 5.94
CA ALA A 263 -4.39 29.38 5.47
C ALA A 263 -3.02 29.83 4.96
N SER A 264 -2.05 28.93 5.06
CA SER A 264 -0.77 29.03 4.38
C SER A 264 -0.62 27.82 3.45
N VAL A 265 -0.58 28.09 2.14
CA VAL A 265 -0.32 27.05 1.15
C VAL A 265 1.20 26.89 1.04
N ILE A 266 1.71 25.69 1.38
CA ILE A 266 3.13 25.40 1.35
C ILE A 266 3.43 24.52 0.14
N ILE A 267 4.34 24.98 -0.73
CA ILE A 267 4.73 24.34 -1.98
C ILE A 267 6.21 23.95 -1.87
N PRO A 268 6.54 22.67 -1.63
CA PRO A 268 7.92 22.19 -1.73
C PRO A 268 8.31 22.07 -3.19
N VAL A 269 9.52 22.47 -3.55
CA VAL A 269 9.98 22.40 -4.95
C VAL A 269 11.48 22.21 -5.05
N ASN A 270 11.90 21.40 -6.04
CA ASN A 270 13.29 21.18 -6.40
C ASN A 270 13.44 21.22 -7.92
N ASN A 271 14.15 22.24 -8.42
CA ASN A 271 14.51 22.39 -9.83
C ASN A 271 13.33 22.24 -10.81
N ARG A 272 12.24 23.03 -10.60
CA ARG A 272 11.02 23.03 -11.44
C ARG A 272 10.54 24.45 -11.79
N PRO A 273 11.36 25.27 -12.47
CA PRO A 273 11.01 26.64 -12.82
C PRO A 273 9.81 26.75 -13.78
N GLU A 274 9.54 25.69 -14.57
CA GLU A 274 8.49 25.64 -15.58
C GLU A 274 7.08 25.34 -15.03
N PHE A 275 6.99 24.87 -13.79
CA PHE A 275 5.70 24.48 -13.19
C PHE A 275 5.26 25.42 -12.08
N ILE A 276 6.20 25.94 -11.29
CA ILE A 276 5.92 26.66 -10.05
C ILE A 276 5.00 27.88 -10.23
N CYS A 277 5.08 28.54 -11.39
CA CYS A 277 4.23 29.69 -11.69
C CYS A 277 2.74 29.36 -11.68
N ASP A 278 2.37 28.28 -12.32
CA ASP A 278 0.97 27.81 -12.41
C ASP A 278 0.43 27.42 -11.02
N ALA A 279 1.27 26.78 -10.18
CA ALA A 279 0.92 26.45 -8.81
C ALA A 279 0.67 27.71 -7.98
N ILE A 280 1.55 28.71 -8.03
CA ILE A 280 1.39 30.01 -7.33
C ILE A 280 0.10 30.69 -7.79
N GLU A 281 -0.13 30.81 -9.10
CA GLU A 281 -1.31 31.47 -9.67
C GLU A 281 -2.61 30.79 -9.24
N SER A 282 -2.62 29.46 -9.10
CA SER A 282 -3.78 28.73 -8.59
C SER A 282 -4.14 29.07 -7.15
N VAL A 283 -3.14 29.42 -6.31
CA VAL A 283 -3.36 29.90 -4.95
C VAL A 283 -3.80 31.37 -4.95
N GLN A 284 -3.22 32.21 -5.79
CA GLN A 284 -3.61 33.60 -5.92
C GLN A 284 -5.05 33.76 -6.46
N ALA A 285 -5.57 32.74 -7.15
CA ALA A 285 -6.95 32.69 -7.65
C ALA A 285 -7.99 32.23 -6.60
N GLN A 286 -7.59 31.93 -5.36
CA GLN A 286 -8.52 31.45 -4.34
C GLN A 286 -9.61 32.48 -4.00
N THR A 287 -10.84 32.00 -3.74
CA THR A 287 -11.97 32.85 -3.27
C THR A 287 -11.71 33.45 -1.90
N VAL A 288 -10.99 32.71 -1.04
CA VAL A 288 -10.53 33.18 0.26
C VAL A 288 -9.25 34.00 0.08
N ARG A 289 -9.28 35.29 0.46
CA ARG A 289 -8.14 36.21 0.29
C ARG A 289 -7.14 36.17 1.46
N GLU A 290 -7.58 35.74 2.63
CA GLU A 290 -6.74 35.60 3.85
C GLU A 290 -5.85 34.35 3.77
N VAL A 291 -5.07 34.27 2.69
CA VAL A 291 -4.16 33.15 2.36
C VAL A 291 -2.78 33.72 2.02
N GLU A 292 -1.74 32.99 2.29
CA GLU A 292 -0.38 33.23 1.77
C GLU A 292 0.17 32.00 1.05
N VAL A 293 1.14 32.22 0.18
CA VAL A 293 1.93 31.17 -0.49
C VAL A 293 3.32 31.13 0.12
N ILE A 294 3.75 29.96 0.57
CA ILE A 294 5.12 29.73 1.03
C ILE A 294 5.76 28.70 0.10
N VAL A 295 6.66 29.17 -0.77
CA VAL A 295 7.43 28.28 -1.65
C VAL A 295 8.71 27.89 -0.93
N ALA A 296 8.89 26.59 -0.68
CA ALA A 296 10.07 26.03 -0.05
C ALA A 296 10.93 25.33 -1.11
N VAL A 297 11.91 26.06 -1.64
CA VAL A 297 12.89 25.55 -2.60
C VAL A 297 13.93 24.75 -1.82
N ASN A 298 14.16 23.49 -2.22
CA ASN A 298 15.13 22.60 -1.56
C ASN A 298 16.27 22.12 -2.50
N GLY A 299 16.54 22.91 -3.55
CA GLY A 299 17.64 22.73 -4.49
C GLY A 299 18.85 23.64 -4.24
N GLY A 300 18.84 24.41 -3.14
CA GLY A 300 19.90 25.38 -2.82
C GLY A 300 19.76 26.71 -3.54
N ASP A 301 20.71 27.61 -3.31
CA ASP A 301 20.69 29.00 -3.82
C ASP A 301 20.77 29.11 -5.35
N GLU A 302 21.29 28.09 -6.01
CA GLU A 302 21.42 28.02 -7.48
C GLU A 302 20.18 27.41 -8.17
N ASP A 303 19.14 27.01 -7.43
CA ASP A 303 17.92 26.45 -8.02
C ASP A 303 17.22 27.48 -8.90
N PRO A 304 17.04 27.21 -10.22
CA PRO A 304 16.41 28.15 -11.14
C PRO A 304 14.96 28.49 -10.80
N THR A 305 14.27 27.66 -9.99
CA THR A 305 12.92 27.93 -9.51
C THR A 305 12.83 29.23 -8.72
N ILE A 306 13.93 29.62 -8.02
CA ILE A 306 14.00 30.87 -7.24
C ILE A 306 13.67 32.08 -8.09
N SER A 307 14.21 32.14 -9.30
CA SER A 307 13.97 33.27 -10.21
C SER A 307 12.51 33.38 -10.63
N SER A 308 11.84 32.23 -10.86
CA SER A 308 10.42 32.16 -11.19
C SER A 308 9.54 32.63 -10.00
N VAL A 309 9.87 32.22 -8.77
CA VAL A 309 9.14 32.64 -7.56
C VAL A 309 9.28 34.14 -7.30
N LYS A 310 10.49 34.69 -7.45
CA LYS A 310 10.76 36.12 -7.23
C LYS A 310 9.93 37.05 -8.14
N LYS A 311 9.43 36.58 -9.28
CA LYS A 311 8.51 37.36 -10.13
C LYS A 311 7.22 37.75 -9.41
N TYR A 312 6.75 36.95 -8.48
CA TYR A 312 5.51 37.18 -7.70
C TYR A 312 5.75 37.86 -6.35
N MET A 313 7.00 38.06 -5.95
CA MET A 313 7.35 38.76 -4.70
C MET A 313 7.44 40.26 -4.91
N GLN A 314 7.43 41.02 -3.82
CA GLN A 314 7.54 42.49 -3.87
C GLN A 314 8.74 42.94 -4.71
N GLY A 315 8.48 43.77 -5.72
CA GLY A 315 9.46 44.23 -6.69
C GLY A 315 9.61 43.34 -7.93
N GLY A 316 8.93 42.19 -7.99
CA GLY A 316 8.89 41.33 -9.17
C GLY A 316 7.85 41.79 -10.21
N GLU A 317 8.01 41.31 -11.45
CA GLU A 317 7.21 41.71 -12.61
C GLU A 317 5.70 41.34 -12.53
N LYS A 318 5.39 40.28 -11.75
CA LYS A 318 4.03 39.77 -11.53
C LYS A 318 3.50 40.06 -10.13
N TYR A 319 4.17 40.92 -9.36
CA TYR A 319 3.73 41.27 -8.03
C TYR A 319 2.44 42.08 -8.06
N ASP A 320 1.45 41.66 -7.28
CA ASP A 320 0.21 42.39 -7.05
C ASP A 320 -0.13 42.34 -5.54
N ALA A 321 -0.13 43.50 -4.89
CA ALA A 321 -0.41 43.62 -3.47
C ALA A 321 -1.87 43.27 -3.07
N SER A 322 -2.79 43.15 -4.03
CA SER A 322 -4.18 42.73 -3.79
C SER A 322 -4.35 41.22 -3.75
N LEU A 323 -3.32 40.45 -4.18
CA LEU A 323 -3.30 38.98 -4.21
C LEU A 323 -2.59 38.41 -2.96
N PRO A 324 -2.83 37.13 -2.65
CA PRO A 324 -2.08 36.41 -1.62
C PRO A 324 -0.56 36.60 -1.75
N GLU A 325 0.08 36.98 -0.65
CA GLU A 325 1.53 37.22 -0.61
C GLU A 325 2.31 35.93 -0.89
N VAL A 326 3.35 36.03 -1.70
CA VAL A 326 4.28 34.94 -2.00
C VAL A 326 5.57 35.12 -1.20
N ARG A 327 5.92 34.12 -0.41
CA ARG A 327 7.12 34.08 0.43
C ARG A 327 8.01 32.92 0.00
N LEU A 328 9.31 33.11 0.09
CA LEU A 328 10.31 32.14 -0.34
C LEU A 328 11.15 31.65 0.85
N LEU A 329 11.29 30.33 0.95
CA LEU A 329 12.31 29.67 1.76
C LEU A 329 13.27 28.95 0.82
N VAL A 330 14.56 28.95 1.14
CA VAL A 330 15.58 28.22 0.40
C VAL A 330 16.32 27.30 1.36
N HIS A 331 16.42 26.04 0.98
CA HIS A 331 17.18 25.01 1.67
C HIS A 331 18.18 24.38 0.68
N ASP A 332 19.38 24.12 1.14
CA ASP A 332 20.45 23.42 0.42
C ASP A 332 20.41 21.89 0.64
N ILE A 333 19.41 21.41 1.37
CA ILE A 333 19.16 20.00 1.67
C ILE A 333 17.83 19.59 1.03
N ASN A 334 17.88 18.62 0.11
CA ASN A 334 16.67 18.05 -0.50
C ASN A 334 15.94 17.15 0.51
N ASN A 335 14.98 17.72 1.24
CA ASN A 335 14.20 17.04 2.28
C ASN A 335 12.80 17.64 2.39
N LEU A 336 11.76 16.86 2.03
CA LEU A 336 10.36 17.31 2.06
C LEU A 336 9.88 17.65 3.48
N GLY A 337 10.22 16.81 4.46
CA GLY A 337 9.86 17.08 5.85
C GLY A 337 10.45 18.40 6.36
N LEU A 338 11.69 18.74 5.95
CA LEU A 338 12.29 20.03 6.25
C LEU A 338 11.49 21.18 5.63
N CYS A 339 11.06 21.05 4.37
CA CYS A 339 10.26 22.07 3.68
C CYS A 339 8.92 22.32 4.41
N PHE A 340 8.21 21.25 4.77
CA PHE A 340 6.93 21.37 5.46
C PHE A 340 7.06 21.92 6.87
N ASN A 341 8.03 21.43 7.66
CA ASN A 341 8.24 21.90 9.04
C ASN A 341 8.70 23.36 9.09
N SER A 342 9.65 23.76 8.22
CA SER A 342 10.14 25.14 8.14
C SER A 342 9.08 26.09 7.58
N GLY A 343 8.29 25.65 6.59
CA GLY A 343 7.14 26.39 6.09
C GLY A 343 6.09 26.62 7.19
N ALA A 344 5.72 25.58 7.93
CA ALA A 344 4.79 25.69 9.05
C ALA A 344 5.31 26.59 10.20
N LYS A 345 6.64 26.62 10.41
CA LYS A 345 7.27 27.48 11.42
C LYS A 345 7.07 28.97 11.14
N ILE A 346 7.15 29.38 9.86
CA ILE A 346 7.02 30.79 9.45
C ILE A 346 5.59 31.14 9.02
N ALA A 347 4.70 30.18 8.90
CA ALA A 347 3.33 30.37 8.45
C ALA A 347 2.54 31.30 9.38
N ARG A 348 1.71 32.15 8.76
CA ARG A 348 0.77 33.07 9.43
C ARG A 348 -0.68 32.59 9.34
N GLY A 349 -0.93 31.51 8.58
CA GLY A 349 -2.24 30.88 8.48
C GLY A 349 -2.58 30.03 9.71
N GLU A 350 -3.87 29.85 9.96
CA GLU A 350 -4.37 28.87 10.93
C GLU A 350 -4.18 27.44 10.43
N TYR A 351 -4.39 27.25 9.13
CA TYR A 351 -4.32 25.94 8.49
C TYR A 351 -3.22 25.90 7.41
N TYR A 352 -2.47 24.84 7.40
CA TYR A 352 -1.61 24.42 6.30
C TYR A 352 -2.46 23.80 5.20
N VAL A 353 -2.16 24.08 3.94
CA VAL A 353 -2.67 23.39 2.76
C VAL A 353 -1.50 22.97 1.90
N GLN A 354 -1.40 21.69 1.56
CA GLN A 354 -0.36 21.19 0.66
C GLN A 354 -0.74 21.45 -0.79
N LEU A 355 0.26 21.87 -1.56
CA LEU A 355 0.19 21.93 -3.02
C LEU A 355 1.54 21.48 -3.58
N ASP A 356 1.51 20.50 -4.49
CA ASP A 356 2.71 20.08 -5.19
C ASP A 356 3.03 21.08 -6.31
N SER A 357 4.32 21.23 -6.63
CA SER A 357 4.81 22.32 -7.49
C SER A 357 4.34 22.26 -8.94
N ASP A 358 3.89 21.08 -9.40
CA ASP A 358 3.39 20.80 -10.74
C ASP A 358 1.86 20.69 -10.82
N ASP A 359 1.16 20.80 -9.67
CA ASP A 359 -0.29 20.66 -9.55
C ASP A 359 -0.99 22.02 -9.32
N ARG A 360 -2.33 21.98 -9.23
CA ARG A 360 -3.16 23.19 -9.06
C ARG A 360 -4.33 22.97 -8.11
N LEU A 361 -4.64 23.97 -7.29
CA LEU A 361 -5.90 24.04 -6.54
C LEU A 361 -7.02 24.61 -7.44
N THR A 362 -8.27 24.15 -7.20
CA THR A 362 -9.43 24.87 -7.76
C THR A 362 -9.65 26.19 -6.99
N PRO A 363 -10.31 27.20 -7.58
CA PRO A 363 -10.47 28.51 -6.93
C PRO A 363 -11.18 28.50 -5.57
N ASP A 364 -12.03 27.52 -5.30
CA ASP A 364 -12.83 27.34 -4.09
C ASP A 364 -12.24 26.31 -3.10
N ALA A 365 -11.04 25.81 -3.37
CA ALA A 365 -10.42 24.74 -2.59
C ALA A 365 -10.25 25.09 -1.12
N VAL A 366 -9.64 26.25 -0.83
CA VAL A 366 -9.43 26.68 0.56
C VAL A 366 -10.75 26.94 1.28
N GLU A 367 -11.74 27.54 0.60
CA GLU A 367 -13.07 27.78 1.16
C GLU A 367 -13.76 26.49 1.61
N LYS A 368 -13.76 25.46 0.74
CA LYS A 368 -14.31 24.14 1.03
C LYS A 368 -13.58 23.45 2.19
N ILE A 369 -12.26 23.51 2.22
CA ILE A 369 -11.46 22.97 3.32
C ILE A 369 -11.83 23.63 4.66
N LEU A 370 -11.90 24.96 4.70
CA LEU A 370 -12.28 25.73 5.90
C LEU A 370 -13.70 25.42 6.36
N SER A 371 -14.63 25.18 5.42
CA SER A 371 -16.00 24.77 5.74
C SER A 371 -16.03 23.44 6.50
N VAL A 372 -15.20 22.47 6.08
CA VAL A 372 -15.09 21.18 6.77
C VAL A 372 -14.54 21.36 8.20
N TYR A 373 -13.51 22.18 8.41
CA TYR A 373 -12.98 22.45 9.76
C TYR A 373 -14.01 23.10 10.69
N LYS A 374 -14.91 23.95 10.15
CA LYS A 374 -15.97 24.60 10.94
C LYS A 374 -17.01 23.61 11.44
N SER A 375 -17.19 22.47 10.77
CA SER A 375 -18.24 21.49 11.09
C SER A 375 -17.96 20.71 12.39
N ASP A 376 -16.68 20.48 12.74
CA ASP A 376 -16.31 19.72 13.94
C ASP A 376 -14.92 20.12 14.47
N PRO A 377 -14.82 20.53 15.76
CA PRO A 377 -13.55 20.89 16.38
C PRO A 377 -12.58 19.71 16.58
N LYS A 378 -13.05 18.47 16.40
CA LYS A 378 -12.20 17.26 16.49
C LYS A 378 -11.48 16.93 15.19
N ILE A 379 -11.76 17.63 14.09
CA ILE A 379 -11.08 17.42 12.81
C ILE A 379 -9.65 17.96 12.92
N GLY A 380 -8.67 17.06 12.82
CA GLY A 380 -7.23 17.37 12.82
C GLY A 380 -6.60 17.38 11.45
N MET A 381 -7.30 16.90 10.42
CA MET A 381 -6.85 16.93 9.03
C MET A 381 -8.06 16.94 8.11
N VAL A 382 -7.95 17.65 6.99
CA VAL A 382 -8.92 17.60 5.89
C VAL A 382 -8.22 17.10 4.64
N ILE A 383 -8.85 16.13 3.98
CA ILE A 383 -8.41 15.57 2.71
C ILE A 383 -9.40 15.93 1.63
N GLY A 384 -8.91 16.37 0.48
CA GLY A 384 -9.72 16.67 -0.69
C GLY A 384 -9.87 15.47 -1.63
N SER A 385 -10.54 15.74 -2.73
CA SER A 385 -10.60 14.85 -3.90
C SER A 385 -9.89 15.53 -5.07
N TYR A 386 -9.44 14.74 -6.05
CA TYR A 386 -8.71 15.28 -7.18
C TYR A 386 -9.10 14.65 -8.52
N GLU A 387 -8.86 15.41 -9.57
CA GLU A 387 -8.91 14.96 -10.95
C GLU A 387 -7.50 14.77 -11.50
N VAL A 388 -7.32 13.83 -12.42
CA VAL A 388 -6.05 13.60 -13.12
C VAL A 388 -6.12 14.23 -14.50
N TRP A 389 -5.13 15.06 -14.80
CA TRP A 389 -4.95 15.79 -16.04
C TRP A 389 -3.62 15.42 -16.67
N GLU A 390 -3.50 15.47 -17.98
CA GLU A 390 -2.27 15.21 -18.71
C GLU A 390 -1.82 16.47 -19.45
N LYS A 391 -0.53 16.79 -19.33
CA LYS A 391 0.12 17.84 -20.10
C LYS A 391 0.90 17.20 -21.25
N ASP A 392 0.47 17.47 -22.48
CA ASP A 392 1.14 16.97 -23.68
C ASP A 392 2.48 17.70 -23.96
N THR A 393 3.22 17.22 -24.95
CA THR A 393 4.49 17.83 -25.37
C THR A 393 4.33 19.23 -25.98
N SER A 394 3.12 19.61 -26.37
CA SER A 394 2.77 20.95 -26.88
C SER A 394 2.35 21.91 -25.77
N GLY A 395 2.25 21.42 -24.51
CA GLY A 395 1.84 22.20 -23.35
C GLY A 395 0.33 22.25 -23.11
N ASN A 396 -0.49 21.56 -23.90
CA ASN A 396 -1.93 21.51 -23.67
C ASN A 396 -2.23 20.60 -22.47
N ILE A 397 -3.18 21.03 -21.62
CA ILE A 397 -3.60 20.30 -20.44
C ILE A 397 -5.03 19.81 -20.66
N THR A 398 -5.23 18.48 -20.65
CA THR A 398 -6.52 17.83 -20.86
C THR A 398 -6.83 16.87 -19.72
N ARG A 399 -8.12 16.78 -19.32
CA ARG A 399 -8.55 15.84 -18.30
C ARG A 399 -8.46 14.41 -18.84
N MET A 400 -7.96 13.49 -18.02
CA MET A 400 -7.94 12.06 -18.33
C MET A 400 -9.30 11.45 -17.93
N GLU A 401 -10.28 11.50 -18.86
CA GLU A 401 -11.67 11.10 -18.59
C GLU A 401 -11.83 9.61 -18.20
N GLN A 402 -10.87 8.77 -18.59
CA GLN A 402 -10.84 7.35 -18.22
C GLN A 402 -10.50 7.13 -16.73
N ILE A 403 -9.96 8.14 -16.04
CA ILE A 403 -9.67 8.08 -14.61
C ILE A 403 -10.80 8.79 -13.86
N PRO A 404 -11.55 8.10 -13.01
CA PRO A 404 -12.57 8.75 -12.20
C PRO A 404 -11.97 9.78 -11.25
N VAL A 405 -12.82 10.67 -10.71
CA VAL A 405 -12.40 11.55 -9.61
C VAL A 405 -11.95 10.65 -8.44
N VAL A 406 -10.72 10.89 -7.97
CA VAL A 406 -10.16 10.15 -6.84
C VAL A 406 -10.66 10.78 -5.56
N THR A 407 -11.57 10.09 -4.88
CA THR A 407 -12.27 10.59 -3.68
C THR A 407 -11.75 9.96 -2.39
N HIS A 408 -10.94 8.89 -2.47
CA HIS A 408 -10.50 8.11 -1.30
C HIS A 408 -11.67 7.62 -0.44
N ASP A 409 -12.72 7.10 -1.07
CA ASP A 409 -13.94 6.63 -0.41
C ASP A 409 -13.74 5.40 0.49
N GLU A 410 -12.61 4.70 0.35
CA GLU A 410 -12.15 3.67 1.27
C GLU A 410 -11.87 4.18 2.70
N TRP A 411 -11.86 5.50 2.89
CA TRP A 411 -11.73 6.14 4.21
C TRP A 411 -13.09 6.57 4.74
N THR A 412 -13.94 5.65 5.08
CA THR A 412 -15.23 6.00 5.66
C THR A 412 -15.07 6.61 7.06
N GLU A 413 -16.06 7.40 7.49
CA GLU A 413 -16.07 7.98 8.84
C GLU A 413 -16.00 6.91 9.94
N GLU A 414 -16.67 5.78 9.69
CA GLU A 414 -16.80 4.70 10.67
C GLU A 414 -15.53 3.87 10.81
N ASN A 415 -14.82 3.62 9.71
CA ASN A 415 -13.66 2.73 9.69
C ASN A 415 -12.42 3.30 9.01
N GLY A 416 -12.48 4.51 8.47
CA GLY A 416 -11.42 5.11 7.66
C GLY A 416 -10.04 5.04 8.30
N ARG A 417 -9.92 5.39 9.58
CA ARG A 417 -8.64 5.35 10.29
C ARG A 417 -8.07 3.95 10.52
N ASN A 418 -8.89 2.90 10.53
CA ASN A 418 -8.42 1.52 10.59
C ASN A 418 -8.00 1.05 9.20
N ASN A 419 -8.77 1.37 8.18
CA ASN A 419 -8.44 1.02 6.80
C ASN A 419 -7.20 1.75 6.25
N LEU A 420 -6.82 2.89 6.83
CA LEU A 420 -5.53 3.55 6.56
C LEU A 420 -4.33 2.61 6.67
N LEU A 421 -4.40 1.60 7.54
CA LEU A 421 -3.33 0.61 7.67
C LEU A 421 -3.24 -0.35 6.47
N ARG A 422 -4.26 -0.44 5.62
CA ARG A 422 -4.28 -1.28 4.41
C ARG A 422 -3.81 -0.53 3.18
N ILE A 423 -4.22 0.72 3.03
CA ILE A 423 -3.98 1.52 1.83
C ILE A 423 -2.61 2.20 1.84
N ASN A 424 -2.15 2.66 0.67
CA ASN A 424 -0.84 3.28 0.51
C ASN A 424 -0.87 4.80 0.39
N GLY A 425 -2.03 5.41 0.20
CA GLY A 425 -2.17 6.83 -0.06
C GLY A 425 -2.76 7.62 1.10
N ALA A 426 -2.33 8.86 1.25
CA ALA A 426 -2.89 9.79 2.22
C ALA A 426 -3.86 10.80 1.60
N GLY A 427 -4.11 10.72 0.29
CA GLY A 427 -4.97 11.64 -0.45
C GLY A 427 -4.28 12.96 -0.82
N ALA A 428 -4.98 13.77 -1.64
CA ALA A 428 -4.57 15.13 -2.03
C ALA A 428 -5.82 15.99 -2.32
N PRO A 429 -5.79 17.32 -2.03
CA PRO A 429 -4.80 17.98 -1.18
C PRO A 429 -5.01 17.61 0.29
N ARG A 430 -4.00 17.85 1.10
CA ARG A 430 -4.04 17.68 2.55
C ARG A 430 -3.98 19.03 3.25
N SER A 431 -4.82 19.21 4.27
CA SER A 431 -4.79 20.38 5.13
C SER A 431 -4.69 19.94 6.59
N ILE A 432 -3.88 20.63 7.37
CA ILE A 432 -3.62 20.31 8.78
C ILE A 432 -3.55 21.63 9.56
N PRO A 433 -4.12 21.73 10.78
CA PRO A 433 -3.88 22.88 11.65
C PRO A 433 -2.38 23.07 11.88
N ILE A 434 -1.86 24.28 11.67
CA ILE A 434 -0.42 24.55 11.80
C ILE A 434 0.06 24.28 13.23
N ALA A 435 -0.76 24.54 14.24
CA ALA A 435 -0.45 24.19 15.61
C ALA A 435 -0.21 22.68 15.80
N LEU A 436 -0.99 21.84 15.10
CA LEU A 436 -0.82 20.38 15.15
C LEU A 436 0.44 19.92 14.42
N ILE A 437 0.83 20.57 13.30
CA ILE A 437 2.11 20.31 12.65
C ILE A 437 3.27 20.65 13.58
N LYS A 438 3.21 21.78 14.28
CA LYS A 438 4.24 22.19 15.25
C LYS A 438 4.36 21.21 16.42
N GLU A 439 3.27 20.56 16.81
CA GLU A 439 3.25 19.55 17.87
C GLU A 439 3.82 18.20 17.42
N ILE A 440 3.42 17.71 16.25
CA ILE A 440 3.75 16.35 15.76
C ILE A 440 5.06 16.34 14.98
N GLY A 441 5.26 17.28 14.07
CA GLY A 441 6.34 17.34 13.09
C GLY A 441 6.22 16.31 11.95
N PHE A 442 6.50 16.76 10.70
CA PHE A 442 6.74 15.83 9.60
C PHE A 442 8.07 15.11 9.80
N SER A 443 8.14 13.85 9.39
CA SER A 443 9.39 13.06 9.37
C SER A 443 10.45 13.75 8.52
N MET A 444 11.71 13.67 8.98
CA MET A 444 12.90 14.24 8.34
C MET A 444 13.74 13.16 7.66
N ASN A 445 13.13 12.10 7.20
CA ASN A 445 13.77 10.94 6.57
C ASN A 445 14.65 10.11 7.54
N GLU A 446 14.27 10.05 8.80
CA GLU A 446 14.91 9.19 9.79
C GLU A 446 14.76 7.71 9.40
N GLU A 447 15.80 6.90 9.57
CA GLU A 447 15.68 5.47 9.37
C GLU A 447 14.65 4.87 10.36
N PRO A 448 13.82 3.91 9.94
CA PRO A 448 13.90 3.13 8.69
C PRO A 448 13.08 3.72 7.51
N TYR A 449 12.75 4.99 7.51
CA TYR A 449 11.88 5.60 6.51
C TYR A 449 12.60 5.88 5.19
N ALA A 450 11.83 5.87 4.10
CA ALA A 450 12.34 6.25 2.79
C ALA A 450 12.53 7.77 2.70
N ARG A 451 13.56 8.21 1.96
CA ARG A 451 13.86 9.62 1.76
C ARG A 451 12.86 10.27 0.80
N ASN A 452 12.34 11.44 1.20
CA ASN A 452 11.36 12.22 0.42
C ASN A 452 10.15 11.37 -0.03
N TYR A 453 9.69 10.48 0.88
CA TYR A 453 8.56 9.61 0.60
C TYR A 453 7.89 9.14 1.90
N GLY A 454 6.55 9.28 1.96
CA GLY A 454 5.72 8.74 3.04
C GLY A 454 5.61 9.62 4.28
N GLU A 455 6.20 10.83 4.30
CA GLU A 455 6.05 11.81 5.38
C GLU A 455 4.59 12.21 5.58
N ASP A 456 3.83 12.29 4.51
CA ASP A 456 2.39 12.55 4.49
C ASP A 456 1.60 11.37 5.09
N TYR A 457 1.96 10.14 4.69
CA TYR A 457 1.33 8.93 5.21
C TYR A 457 1.59 8.76 6.72
N GLN A 458 2.81 9.04 7.17
CA GLN A 458 3.14 9.05 8.59
C GLN A 458 2.30 10.08 9.36
N MET A 459 2.13 11.29 8.80
CA MET A 459 1.37 12.36 9.43
C MET A 459 -0.11 11.98 9.58
N VAL A 460 -0.75 11.46 8.53
CA VAL A 460 -2.16 11.04 8.63
C VAL A 460 -2.35 9.89 9.61
N MET A 461 -1.41 8.94 9.69
CA MET A 461 -1.45 7.86 10.67
C MET A 461 -1.44 8.40 12.09
N LYS A 462 -0.52 9.33 12.41
CA LYS A 462 -0.43 9.95 13.74
C LYS A 462 -1.67 10.78 14.10
N ILE A 463 -2.16 11.61 13.17
CA ILE A 463 -3.34 12.45 13.38
C ILE A 463 -4.60 11.61 13.59
N SER A 464 -4.81 10.56 12.78
CA SER A 464 -5.99 9.71 12.83
C SER A 464 -6.18 8.96 14.15
N GLU A 465 -5.13 8.84 14.96
CA GLU A 465 -5.20 8.19 16.28
C GLU A 465 -5.96 9.06 17.31
N ARG A 466 -5.93 10.40 17.17
CA ARG A 466 -6.47 11.35 18.14
C ARG A 466 -7.46 12.36 17.57
N HIS A 467 -7.56 12.45 16.24
CA HIS A 467 -8.41 13.41 15.56
C HIS A 467 -9.18 12.78 14.41
N ARG A 468 -10.33 13.36 14.09
CA ARG A 468 -11.09 12.98 12.90
C ARG A 468 -10.39 13.48 11.64
N ILE A 469 -10.59 12.75 10.56
CA ILE A 469 -10.18 13.16 9.21
C ILE A 469 -11.42 13.67 8.49
N GLY A 470 -11.46 14.97 8.21
CA GLY A 470 -12.51 15.61 7.43
C GLY A 470 -12.31 15.38 5.93
N ARG A 471 -13.38 15.54 5.15
CA ARG A 471 -13.39 15.24 3.71
C ARG A 471 -14.01 16.36 2.90
N VAL A 472 -13.39 16.67 1.75
CA VAL A 472 -14.02 17.42 0.66
C VAL A 472 -14.21 16.45 -0.50
N TRP A 473 -15.47 16.08 -0.77
CA TRP A 473 -15.82 15.10 -1.79
C TRP A 473 -15.75 15.65 -3.21
N ASP A 474 -15.97 16.97 -3.38
CA ASP A 474 -15.77 17.62 -4.66
C ASP A 474 -14.29 17.64 -5.03
N PRO A 475 -13.94 17.51 -6.33
CA PRO A 475 -12.58 17.67 -6.76
C PRO A 475 -12.11 19.12 -6.57
N ILE A 476 -11.16 19.32 -5.68
CA ILE A 476 -10.58 20.62 -5.34
C ILE A 476 -9.10 20.73 -5.73
N TYR A 477 -8.59 19.69 -6.40
CA TYR A 477 -7.18 19.58 -6.77
C TYR A 477 -7.05 18.95 -8.15
N LYS A 478 -6.09 19.41 -8.93
CA LYS A 478 -5.76 18.89 -10.26
C LYS A 478 -4.35 18.35 -10.25
N VAL A 479 -4.23 17.04 -10.35
CA VAL A 479 -2.94 16.35 -10.53
C VAL A 479 -2.56 16.45 -12.00
N ILE A 480 -1.44 17.08 -12.31
CA ILE A 480 -0.99 17.30 -13.69
C ILE A 480 0.11 16.29 -14.03
N ARG A 481 -0.21 15.29 -14.83
CA ARG A 481 0.75 14.32 -15.33
C ARG A 481 1.55 14.88 -16.50
N HIS A 482 2.87 14.66 -16.49
CA HIS A 482 3.79 15.05 -17.55
C HIS A 482 4.97 14.06 -17.62
N SER A 483 5.73 14.06 -18.70
CA SER A 483 6.83 13.12 -18.95
C SER A 483 7.99 13.17 -17.93
N GLY A 484 8.07 14.22 -17.12
CA GLY A 484 9.09 14.39 -16.04
C GLY A 484 8.56 14.07 -14.64
N GLY A 485 7.38 13.48 -14.49
CA GLY A 485 6.82 13.10 -13.19
C GLY A 485 7.62 11.99 -12.51
N THR A 486 7.77 12.07 -11.19
CA THR A 486 8.56 11.12 -10.38
C THR A 486 7.95 9.72 -10.30
N ASP A 487 6.65 9.56 -10.61
CA ASP A 487 5.92 8.30 -10.43
C ASP A 487 6.01 7.34 -11.64
N HIS A 488 6.67 7.73 -12.74
CA HIS A 488 6.60 6.99 -14.01
C HIS A 488 7.76 6.01 -14.26
N SER A 489 8.82 6.00 -13.45
CA SER A 489 10.00 5.15 -13.71
C SER A 489 10.81 4.82 -12.44
N ILE A 490 10.11 4.35 -11.39
CA ILE A 490 10.80 3.90 -10.19
C ILE A 490 11.25 2.44 -10.37
N ASP A 491 12.51 2.14 -10.04
CA ASP A 491 13.02 0.78 -10.03
C ASP A 491 12.43 -0.06 -8.88
N GLN A 492 12.52 -1.37 -8.99
CA GLN A 492 11.96 -2.29 -7.99
C GLN A 492 12.59 -2.07 -6.60
N ALA A 493 13.87 -1.75 -6.51
CA ALA A 493 14.54 -1.52 -5.23
C ALA A 493 14.00 -0.27 -4.52
N THR A 494 13.64 0.76 -5.29
CA THR A 494 12.98 1.96 -4.76
C THR A 494 11.56 1.66 -4.30
N ILE A 495 10.78 0.87 -5.06
CA ILE A 495 9.44 0.42 -4.65
C ILE A 495 9.53 -0.36 -3.34
N ASP A 496 10.43 -1.33 -3.24
CA ASP A 496 10.60 -2.16 -2.06
C ASP A 496 11.00 -1.34 -0.83
N ARG A 497 11.90 -0.38 -0.99
CA ARG A 497 12.29 0.56 0.08
C ARG A 497 11.12 1.44 0.54
N ASN A 498 10.32 1.95 -0.39
CA ASN A 498 9.16 2.78 -0.09
C ASN A 498 8.07 1.96 0.63
N ASP A 499 7.85 0.73 0.18
CA ASP A 499 6.92 -0.20 0.82
C ASP A 499 7.38 -0.58 2.23
N GLU A 500 8.68 -0.87 2.40
CA GLU A 500 9.27 -1.14 3.71
C GLU A 500 9.06 0.03 4.66
N ALA A 501 9.34 1.26 4.22
CA ALA A 501 9.15 2.46 5.02
C ALA A 501 7.70 2.62 5.50
N LYS A 502 6.72 2.49 4.60
CA LYS A 502 5.31 2.57 4.96
C LYS A 502 4.87 1.43 5.89
N ASP A 503 5.40 0.23 5.70
CA ASP A 503 5.10 -0.90 6.59
C ASP A 503 5.68 -0.68 7.99
N PHE A 504 6.83 -0.02 8.14
CA PHE A 504 7.33 0.42 9.45
C PHE A 504 6.43 1.48 10.10
N MET A 505 5.92 2.44 9.34
CA MET A 505 4.94 3.43 9.84
C MET A 505 3.66 2.74 10.35
N ARG A 506 3.17 1.71 9.63
CA ARG A 506 2.05 0.87 10.05
C ARG A 506 2.35 0.12 11.34
N LYS A 507 3.55 -0.50 11.42
CA LYS A 507 4.01 -1.19 12.63
C LYS A 507 3.97 -0.28 13.85
N GLU A 508 4.52 0.93 13.74
CA GLU A 508 4.49 1.91 14.82
C GLU A 508 3.07 2.31 15.20
N SER A 509 2.20 2.56 14.19
CA SER A 509 0.80 2.87 14.45
C SER A 509 0.08 1.73 15.17
N ILE A 510 0.27 0.47 14.75
CA ILE A 510 -0.29 -0.69 15.43
C ILE A 510 0.15 -0.74 16.89
N LEU A 511 1.43 -0.51 17.17
CA LEU A 511 1.96 -0.51 18.54
C LEU A 511 1.34 0.62 19.38
N ARG A 512 1.30 1.86 18.87
CA ARG A 512 0.66 2.99 19.58
C ARG A 512 -0.83 2.75 19.83
N ARG A 513 -1.57 2.19 18.86
CA ARG A 513 -3.00 1.86 19.01
C ARG A 513 -3.25 0.79 20.07
N LYS A 514 -2.38 -0.22 20.16
CA LYS A 514 -2.43 -1.22 21.27
C LYS A 514 -2.26 -0.56 22.63
N GLU A 515 -1.35 0.39 22.75
CA GLU A 515 -1.13 1.17 23.95
C GLU A 515 -2.35 2.05 24.31
N LEU A 516 -2.93 2.73 23.31
CA LEU A 516 -4.14 3.53 23.50
C LEU A 516 -5.30 2.71 24.04
N ASN A 517 -5.56 1.54 23.45
CA ASN A 517 -6.63 0.64 23.89
C ASN A 517 -6.37 0.10 25.31
N LYS A 518 -5.13 -0.26 25.64
CA LYS A 518 -4.77 -0.71 27.02
C LYS A 518 -5.03 0.38 28.06
N ASN A 519 -4.68 1.62 27.76
CA ASN A 519 -4.81 2.74 28.69
C ASN A 519 -6.27 3.23 28.77
N GLY A 520 -7.03 3.16 27.69
CA GLY A 520 -8.46 3.47 27.68
C GLY A 520 -9.28 2.52 28.56
N ASN A 521 -8.96 1.23 28.52
CA ASN A 521 -9.62 0.20 29.36
C ASN A 521 -9.28 0.29 30.86
N LYS A 522 -8.25 1.05 31.26
CA LYS A 522 -7.90 1.26 32.68
C LYS A 522 -8.63 2.43 33.33
N ASN A 523 -9.20 3.33 32.49
CA ASN A 523 -9.86 4.56 32.95
C ASN A 523 -11.38 4.52 32.78
N GLY A 524 -11.96 3.43 32.33
CA GLY A 524 -13.39 3.14 32.23
C GLY A 524 -13.77 2.00 33.18
#